data_3c4f2ce0c2b846f19960c7c7f13d6fd6
#
_entry.id   3c4f2ce0c2b846f19960c7c7f13d6fd6
#
_cell.length_a   1.000
_cell.length_b   1.000
_cell.length_c   1.000
_cell.angle_alpha   90.00
_cell.angle_beta   90.00
_cell.angle_gamma   90.00
#
_symmetry.space_group_name_H-M   'P 1'
#
loop_
_entity.id
_entity.type
_entity.pdbx_description
1 polymer ?
#
loop_
_entity_poly.entity_id
_entity_poly.type
_entity_poly.pdbx_seq_one_letter_code
_entity_poly.pdbx_strand_id
1 'polypeptide(L)'
;SETIKKVEYPLVGDPNWQLSKQFGVLIEEAGLANRGTFVLNPEGEVKVLEVTDGSIGRNAEELVRKVKAAQFVAEHGGEVCPANWKPGDATLKPGLDLVGKI
;
A
#
# COMPACT_ATOMS: atom_id res chain seq x y z
N SER A 1 -21.34 -12.82 -6.25
CA SER A 1 -20.42 -13.97 -6.35
C SER A 1 -20.47 -14.80 -5.07
N GLU A 2 -20.50 -16.11 -5.20
CA GLU A 2 -20.47 -17.03 -4.06
C GLU A 2 -19.11 -16.97 -3.33
N THR A 3 -18.04 -16.64 -4.05
CA THR A 3 -16.70 -16.56 -3.50
C THR A 3 -16.47 -15.25 -2.74
N ILE A 4 -16.95 -14.14 -3.26
CA ILE A 4 -16.75 -12.82 -2.67
C ILE A 4 -17.78 -12.52 -1.60
N LYS A 5 -19.01 -13.01 -1.79
CA LYS A 5 -20.14 -12.78 -0.89
C LYS A 5 -20.42 -11.27 -0.73
N LYS A 6 -20.51 -10.79 0.50
CA LYS A 6 -20.83 -9.40 0.79
C LYS A 6 -19.56 -8.59 1.04
N VAL A 7 -19.47 -7.43 0.40
CA VAL A 7 -18.40 -6.46 0.66
C VAL A 7 -18.86 -5.50 1.74
N GLU A 8 -18.07 -5.33 2.79
CA GLU A 8 -18.41 -4.51 3.96
C GLU A 8 -17.68 -3.16 4.01
N TYR A 9 -16.85 -2.86 3.03
CA TYR A 9 -16.16 -1.58 2.91
C TYR A 9 -16.73 -0.76 1.75
N PRO A 10 -16.54 0.57 1.73
CA PRO A 10 -17.05 1.41 0.65
C PRO A 10 -16.44 1.05 -0.71
N LEU A 11 -17.30 1.04 -1.73
CA LEU A 11 -16.88 0.89 -3.12
C LEU A 11 -17.25 2.17 -3.87
N VAL A 12 -16.29 2.69 -4.66
CA VAL A 12 -16.48 3.91 -5.43
C VAL A 12 -16.41 3.57 -6.92
N GLY A 13 -17.46 3.98 -7.65
CA GLY A 13 -17.45 3.91 -9.11
C GLY A 13 -16.64 5.05 -9.69
N ASP A 14 -15.95 4.78 -10.79
CA ASP A 14 -15.13 5.79 -11.50
C ASP A 14 -15.52 5.84 -12.98
N PRO A 15 -16.81 6.17 -13.31
CA PRO A 15 -17.31 6.07 -14.68
C PRO A 15 -16.61 7.01 -15.66
N ASN A 16 -16.09 8.15 -15.19
CA ASN A 16 -15.38 9.13 -16.01
C ASN A 16 -13.86 8.99 -15.91
N TRP A 17 -13.38 7.93 -15.25
CA TRP A 17 -11.95 7.64 -15.06
C TRP A 17 -11.18 8.75 -14.33
N GLN A 18 -11.88 9.59 -13.59
CA GLN A 18 -11.28 10.73 -12.91
C GLN A 18 -10.26 10.31 -11.87
N LEU A 19 -10.61 9.35 -11.00
CA LEU A 19 -9.70 8.83 -9.99
C LEU A 19 -8.55 8.05 -10.63
N SER A 20 -8.85 7.23 -11.64
CA SER A 20 -7.83 6.44 -12.33
C SER A 20 -6.79 7.33 -12.99
N LYS A 21 -7.20 8.45 -13.57
CA LYS A 21 -6.27 9.44 -14.13
C LYS A 21 -5.47 10.14 -13.04
N GLN A 22 -6.13 10.55 -11.97
CA GLN A 22 -5.52 11.28 -10.87
C GLN A 22 -4.43 10.46 -10.19
N PHE A 23 -4.65 9.15 -10.04
CA PHE A 23 -3.66 8.24 -9.46
C PHE A 23 -2.67 7.67 -10.48
N GLY A 24 -2.82 8.02 -11.75
CA GLY A 24 -1.87 7.60 -12.78
C GLY A 24 -1.94 6.12 -13.16
N VAL A 25 -3.06 5.47 -12.93
CA VAL A 25 -3.22 4.03 -13.19
C VAL A 25 -4.12 3.72 -14.39
N LEU A 26 -4.66 4.74 -15.03
CA LEU A 26 -5.54 4.54 -16.17
C LEU A 26 -4.78 4.04 -17.41
N ILE A 27 -5.31 2.99 -18.03
CA ILE A 27 -4.89 2.52 -19.34
C ILE A 27 -5.91 3.11 -20.33
N GLU A 28 -5.59 4.23 -20.94
CA GLU A 28 -6.55 4.99 -21.76
C GLU A 28 -7.14 4.18 -22.93
N GLU A 29 -6.30 3.40 -23.58
CA GLU A 29 -6.71 2.58 -24.73
C GLU A 29 -7.75 1.53 -24.39
N ALA A 30 -7.70 0.99 -23.16
CA ALA A 30 -8.61 -0.06 -22.72
C ALA A 30 -9.78 0.48 -21.90
N GLY A 31 -9.70 1.71 -21.40
CA GLY A 31 -10.69 2.24 -20.48
C GLY A 31 -10.69 1.54 -19.10
N LEU A 32 -9.57 0.92 -18.76
CA LEU A 32 -9.38 0.16 -17.53
C LEU A 32 -8.19 0.70 -16.74
N ALA A 33 -8.11 0.34 -15.48
CA ALA A 33 -7.00 0.74 -14.62
C ALA A 33 -6.05 -0.42 -14.35
N ASN A 34 -4.77 -0.10 -14.16
CA ASN A 34 -3.80 -1.03 -13.56
C ASN A 34 -4.19 -1.30 -12.10
N ARG A 35 -3.62 -2.35 -11.53
CA ARG A 35 -3.84 -2.69 -10.13
C ARG A 35 -3.01 -1.75 -9.25
N GLY A 36 -3.63 -0.69 -8.75
CA GLY A 36 -2.98 0.29 -7.90
C GLY A 36 -3.46 0.18 -6.46
N THR A 37 -2.53 0.23 -5.52
CA THR A 37 -2.82 0.27 -4.08
C THR A 37 -2.07 1.45 -3.48
N PHE A 38 -2.79 2.30 -2.78
CA PHE A 38 -2.26 3.52 -2.18
C PHE A 38 -2.66 3.54 -0.72
N VAL A 39 -1.68 3.59 0.17
CA VAL A 39 -1.94 3.71 1.60
C VAL A 39 -1.58 5.13 2.02
N LEU A 40 -2.56 5.85 2.53
CA LEU A 40 -2.40 7.22 2.98
C LEU A 40 -2.51 7.29 4.50
N ASN A 41 -1.74 8.20 5.11
CA ASN A 41 -1.90 8.47 6.53
C ASN A 41 -3.09 9.43 6.76
N PRO A 42 -3.47 9.71 8.03
CA PRO A 42 -4.58 10.63 8.31
C PRO A 42 -4.39 12.04 7.75
N GLU A 43 -3.16 12.47 7.52
CA GLU A 43 -2.84 13.77 6.94
C GLU A 43 -2.89 13.77 5.41
N GLY A 44 -3.22 12.62 4.78
CA GLY A 44 -3.34 12.52 3.33
C GLY A 44 -2.03 12.26 2.60
N GLU A 45 -0.96 11.97 3.32
CA GLU A 45 0.34 11.64 2.71
C GLU A 45 0.40 10.17 2.30
N VAL A 46 0.94 9.90 1.11
CA VAL A 46 1.11 8.52 0.63
C VAL A 46 2.28 7.87 1.35
N LYS A 47 2.02 6.78 2.04
CA LYS A 47 3.04 6.00 2.77
C LYS A 47 3.43 4.72 2.06
N VAL A 48 2.52 4.15 1.27
CA VAL A 48 2.78 2.96 0.45
C VAL A 48 2.14 3.17 -0.91
N LEU A 49 2.87 2.85 -1.94
CA LEU A 49 2.39 2.90 -3.33
C LEU A 49 2.81 1.61 -4.03
N GLU A 50 1.83 0.89 -4.56
CA GLU A 50 2.07 -0.31 -5.35
C GLU A 50 1.20 -0.26 -6.60
N VAL A 51 1.83 -0.40 -7.76
CA VAL A 51 1.11 -0.51 -9.03
C VAL A 51 1.64 -1.73 -9.76
N THR A 52 0.74 -2.63 -10.10
CA THR A 52 1.10 -3.86 -10.83
C THR A 52 0.30 -3.96 -12.12
N ASP A 53 0.88 -4.66 -13.09
CA ASP A 53 0.19 -5.01 -14.33
C ASP A 53 -1.07 -5.82 -14.00
N GLY A 54 -2.08 -5.73 -14.84
CA GLY A 54 -3.35 -6.43 -14.62
C GLY A 54 -3.26 -7.95 -14.55
N SER A 55 -2.15 -8.51 -15.05
CA SER A 55 -1.91 -9.96 -14.99
C SER A 55 -1.25 -10.41 -13.68
N ILE A 56 -0.83 -9.48 -12.83
CA ILE A 56 -0.12 -9.76 -11.58
C ILE A 56 -1.02 -9.45 -10.40
N GLY A 57 -1.35 -10.47 -9.61
CA GLY A 57 -2.17 -10.30 -8.42
C GLY A 57 -1.45 -9.61 -7.27
N ARG A 58 -2.23 -9.04 -6.37
CA ARG A 58 -1.71 -8.39 -5.15
C ARG A 58 -1.78 -9.37 -3.99
N ASN A 59 -0.79 -9.28 -3.08
CA ASN A 59 -0.74 -10.07 -1.87
C ASN A 59 -1.35 -9.29 -0.71
N ALA A 60 -2.51 -9.71 -0.23
CA ALA A 60 -3.22 -9.01 0.82
C ALA A 60 -2.48 -9.08 2.17
N GLU A 61 -1.80 -10.18 2.47
CA GLU A 61 -1.03 -10.29 3.71
C GLU A 61 0.12 -9.29 3.74
N GLU A 62 0.81 -9.14 2.63
CA GLU A 62 1.90 -8.17 2.50
C GLU A 62 1.38 -6.73 2.61
N LEU A 63 0.21 -6.45 2.03
CA LEU A 63 -0.42 -5.14 2.17
C LEU A 63 -0.73 -4.83 3.64
N VAL A 64 -1.33 -5.77 4.36
CA VAL A 64 -1.64 -5.60 5.78
C VAL A 64 -0.37 -5.40 6.59
N ARG A 65 0.70 -6.16 6.29
CA ARG A 65 2.00 -5.99 6.93
C ARG A 65 2.54 -4.58 6.75
N LYS A 66 2.45 -4.05 5.53
CA LYS A 66 2.91 -2.67 5.23
C LYS A 66 2.08 -1.61 5.93
N VAL A 67 0.76 -1.80 6.01
CA VAL A 67 -0.11 -0.88 6.74
C VAL A 67 0.25 -0.87 8.22
N LYS A 68 0.47 -2.03 8.82
CA LYS A 68 0.86 -2.13 10.23
C LYS A 68 2.24 -1.52 10.47
N ALA A 69 3.17 -1.70 9.53
CA ALA A 69 4.49 -1.07 9.61
C ALA A 69 4.38 0.47 9.55
N ALA A 70 3.54 0.99 8.67
CA ALA A 70 3.30 2.43 8.57
C ALA A 70 2.70 3.00 9.86
N GLN A 71 1.76 2.28 10.46
CA GLN A 71 1.17 2.68 11.74
C GLN A 71 2.19 2.65 12.87
N PHE A 72 3.02 1.61 12.93
CA PHE A 72 4.07 1.50 13.93
C PHE A 72 5.07 2.65 13.84
N VAL A 73 5.55 2.95 12.65
CA VAL A 73 6.50 4.05 12.41
C VAL A 73 5.87 5.41 12.79
N ALA A 74 4.57 5.59 12.51
CA ALA A 74 3.87 6.82 12.89
C ALA A 74 3.81 7.01 14.40
N GLU A 75 3.69 5.92 15.17
CA GLU A 75 3.64 5.94 16.63
C GLU A 75 5.03 6.01 17.27
N HIS A 76 6.04 5.50 16.59
CA HIS A 76 7.42 5.39 17.09
C HIS A 76 8.37 6.16 16.19
N GLY A 77 8.30 7.48 16.25
CA GLY A 77 9.13 8.34 15.42
C GLY A 77 10.62 8.03 15.57
N GLY A 78 11.35 8.06 14.46
CA GLY A 78 12.78 7.79 14.44
C GLY A 78 13.17 6.33 14.33
N GLU A 79 12.20 5.41 14.26
CA GLU A 79 12.46 3.99 14.04
C GLU A 79 12.04 3.58 12.63
N VAL A 80 12.67 2.54 12.10
CA VAL A 80 12.33 1.99 10.79
C VAL A 80 12.05 0.50 10.89
N CYS A 81 11.11 0.04 10.10
CA CYS A 81 10.75 -1.37 10.00
C CYS A 81 11.54 -2.01 8.86
N PRO A 82 12.33 -3.06 9.11
CA PRO A 82 13.01 -3.79 8.02
C PRO A 82 12.02 -4.42 7.05
N ALA A 83 12.52 -4.84 5.89
CA ALA A 83 11.68 -5.35 4.80
C ALA A 83 10.78 -6.51 5.21
N ASN A 84 11.22 -7.36 6.14
CA ASN A 84 10.45 -8.52 6.59
C ASN A 84 9.80 -8.32 7.97
N TRP A 85 9.75 -7.09 8.44
CA TRP A 85 9.21 -6.78 9.76
C TRP A 85 7.74 -7.20 9.87
N LYS A 86 7.41 -7.75 11.03
CA LYS A 86 6.03 -8.07 11.44
C LYS A 86 5.78 -7.48 12.81
N PRO A 87 4.53 -7.22 13.19
CA PRO A 87 4.22 -6.74 14.55
C PRO A 87 4.86 -7.64 15.61
N GLY A 88 5.58 -7.00 16.54
CA GLY A 88 6.35 -7.69 17.58
C GLY A 88 7.83 -7.85 17.27
N ASP A 89 8.23 -7.69 16.01
CA ASP A 89 9.64 -7.77 15.64
C ASP A 89 10.39 -6.48 16.01
N ALA A 90 11.71 -6.60 16.13
CA ALA A 90 12.57 -5.46 16.43
C ALA A 90 12.62 -4.49 15.25
N THR A 91 12.75 -3.21 15.57
CA THR A 91 12.94 -2.14 14.60
C THR A 91 14.38 -1.64 14.63
N LEU A 92 14.72 -0.79 13.67
CA LEU A 92 16.04 -0.21 13.54
C LEU A 92 15.97 1.31 13.71
N LYS A 93 17.04 1.90 14.22
CA LYS A 93 17.21 3.35 14.24
C LYS A 93 18.12 3.74 13.09
N PRO A 94 17.70 4.69 12.22
CA PRO A 94 18.55 5.12 11.10
C PRO A 94 19.88 5.69 11.60
N GLY A 95 20.96 5.34 10.92
CA GLY A 95 22.27 5.84 11.24
C GLY A 95 23.32 5.22 10.31
N LEU A 96 24.51 5.82 10.26
CA LEU A 96 25.59 5.32 9.43
C LEU A 96 26.07 3.92 9.83
N ASP A 97 25.89 3.56 11.10
CA ASP A 97 26.22 2.24 11.61
C ASP A 97 25.38 1.11 11.02
N LEU A 98 24.27 1.44 10.37
CA LEU A 98 23.41 0.45 9.69
C LEU A 98 23.84 0.18 8.24
N VAL A 99 24.78 0.96 7.70
CA VAL A 99 25.20 0.78 6.31
C VAL A 99 25.79 -0.63 6.14
N GLY A 100 25.22 -1.38 5.20
CA GLY A 100 25.62 -2.75 4.92
C GLY A 100 25.08 -3.81 5.88
N LYS A 101 24.25 -3.43 6.87
CA LYS A 101 23.70 -4.37 7.87
C LYS A 101 22.20 -4.65 7.69
N ILE A 102 21.57 -3.96 6.76
CA ILE A 102 20.14 -4.13 6.49
C ILE A 102 19.87 -4.44 5.03
#